data_e56ed7a107434a64ef396a6ff7db0bed
#
_entry.id   e56ed7a107434a64ef396a6ff7db0bed
#
_cell.length_a   1.000
_cell.length_b   1.000
_cell.length_c   1.000
_cell.angle_alpha   90.00
_cell.angle_beta   90.00
_cell.angle_gamma   90.00
#
_symmetry.space_group_name_H-M   'P 1'
#
loop_
_entity.id
_entity.type
_entity.pdbx_description
1 polymer ?
#
loop_
_entity_poly.entity_id
_entity_poly.type
_entity_poly.pdbx_seq_one_letter_code
_entity_poly.pdbx_strand_id
1 'polypeptide(L)'
;MNFIGRKEELNTLEKEFRRDGSFVVIYGRRRIGKTTLIKEFIKDKQAFYFLATEEVESQSMKRLAGVVARVTGNSMLQRVTFTDWLDLFREIANYRPEEKKVLVIDEFPYLVKTNAAFPSILQNAWDEILKDSNVMLILCGSLLSMMQKHALSRDSPLYGRRSAQIRLKPLPFTDLYAVQGQPFSQAVEQYSVTGGVPKYLEFFEPGEDLYRQIQEVVLSKNGFLYEEPNFLLKDEVQSANSYFSIIRAIADGNHKLGKIAGALGMETSSLTPYLSTLIDLDFLKKATPVTEKNPEKSRKGLYFISDNFIRFWFRYVYPYKGELELDNQQIVLDELEKDFIQKFVAFSYEDICKDIFASLCRNKAVDFVPSRIGSYWPGGINDDTEIDVMAVDHQKKQVFAGECKYHNKPVGATVYYELEEKVKKSAELRTAFPGYKVLYGLFSKSGFTQRMLDQAKGRDDILLIQEDHIL
;
A
#
# COMPACT_ATOMS: atom_id res chain seq x y z
N MET A 1 11.02 -15.50 -5.88
CA MET A 1 10.31 -15.28 -4.59
C MET A 1 9.02 -16.10 -4.61
N ASN A 2 8.70 -16.86 -3.57
CA ASN A 2 7.41 -17.54 -3.44
C ASN A 2 6.29 -16.51 -3.31
N PHE A 3 5.04 -16.90 -3.62
CA PHE A 3 3.87 -16.04 -3.42
C PHE A 3 3.65 -15.80 -1.91
N ILE A 4 3.56 -14.53 -1.49
CA ILE A 4 3.51 -14.15 -0.09
C ILE A 4 2.22 -13.37 0.20
N GLY A 5 1.56 -13.69 1.33
CA GLY A 5 0.39 -12.98 1.82
C GLY A 5 -0.82 -13.07 0.89
N ARG A 6 -1.59 -11.99 0.76
CA ARG A 6 -2.72 -11.83 -0.19
C ARG A 6 -3.88 -12.80 0.02
N LYS A 7 -4.03 -13.33 1.22
CA LYS A 7 -5.10 -14.31 1.52
C LYS A 7 -6.50 -13.70 1.34
N GLU A 8 -6.68 -12.44 1.73
CA GLU A 8 -7.96 -11.75 1.62
C GLU A 8 -8.33 -11.48 0.17
N GLU A 9 -7.34 -11.05 -0.65
CA GLU A 9 -7.52 -10.82 -2.07
C GLU A 9 -7.83 -12.12 -2.82
N LEU A 10 -7.10 -13.20 -2.55
CA LEU A 10 -7.38 -14.52 -3.13
C LEU A 10 -8.76 -15.04 -2.71
N ASN A 11 -9.14 -14.91 -1.44
CA ASN A 11 -10.47 -15.31 -0.97
C ASN A 11 -11.58 -14.50 -1.67
N THR A 12 -11.35 -13.22 -1.93
CA THR A 12 -12.28 -12.37 -2.68
C THR A 12 -12.42 -12.88 -4.12
N LEU A 13 -11.30 -13.19 -4.79
CA LEU A 13 -11.30 -13.73 -6.14
C LEU A 13 -11.98 -15.10 -6.22
N GLU A 14 -11.73 -15.98 -5.25
CA GLU A 14 -12.39 -17.30 -5.17
C GLU A 14 -13.92 -17.18 -4.94
N LYS A 15 -14.34 -16.24 -4.10
CA LYS A 15 -15.76 -15.95 -3.89
C LYS A 15 -16.43 -15.46 -5.17
N GLU A 16 -15.78 -14.53 -5.87
CA GLU A 16 -16.29 -14.00 -7.13
C GLU A 16 -16.28 -15.04 -8.26
N PHE A 17 -15.31 -15.94 -8.28
CA PHE A 17 -15.29 -17.05 -9.27
C PHE A 17 -16.48 -17.99 -9.14
N ARG A 18 -17.01 -18.19 -7.93
CA ARG A 18 -18.19 -19.02 -7.68
C ARG A 18 -19.52 -18.33 -8.02
N ARG A 19 -19.47 -17.03 -8.26
CA ARG A 19 -20.65 -16.21 -8.55
C ARG A 19 -20.93 -16.19 -10.04
N ASP A 20 -22.21 -16.23 -10.42
CA ASP A 20 -22.64 -15.98 -11.80
C ASP A 20 -22.42 -14.52 -12.16
N GLY A 21 -21.97 -14.25 -13.40
CA GLY A 21 -21.77 -12.90 -13.91
C GLY A 21 -20.83 -12.05 -13.05
N SER A 22 -19.57 -12.45 -12.89
CA SER A 22 -18.60 -11.78 -12.05
C SER A 22 -17.64 -10.87 -12.85
N PHE A 23 -17.54 -9.60 -12.45
CA PHE A 23 -16.63 -8.62 -13.01
C PHE A 23 -15.80 -7.97 -11.89
N VAL A 24 -14.52 -8.30 -11.82
CA VAL A 24 -13.59 -7.81 -10.81
C VAL A 24 -12.62 -6.82 -11.40
N VAL A 25 -12.40 -5.69 -10.70
CA VAL A 25 -11.38 -4.70 -11.06
C VAL A 25 -10.24 -4.78 -10.05
N ILE A 26 -9.02 -5.06 -10.52
CA ILE A 26 -7.79 -5.09 -9.71
C ILE A 26 -6.92 -3.92 -10.11
N TYR A 27 -6.57 -3.06 -9.16
CA TYR A 27 -5.76 -1.89 -9.43
C TYR A 27 -4.80 -1.59 -8.27
N GLY A 28 -3.80 -0.79 -8.55
CA GLY A 28 -2.78 -0.40 -7.60
C GLY A 28 -1.48 -0.05 -8.33
N ARG A 29 -0.55 0.60 -7.66
CA ARG A 29 0.70 1.07 -8.25
C ARG A 29 1.47 -0.04 -8.98
N ARG A 30 2.38 0.34 -9.84
CA ARG A 30 3.33 -0.62 -10.45
C ARG A 30 4.11 -1.38 -9.36
N ARG A 31 4.51 -2.62 -9.66
CA ARG A 31 5.45 -3.44 -8.86
C ARG A 31 4.90 -3.98 -7.54
N ILE A 32 3.61 -3.79 -7.23
CA ILE A 32 2.99 -4.32 -6.00
C ILE A 32 2.45 -5.76 -6.13
N GLY A 33 2.69 -6.44 -7.27
CA GLY A 33 2.36 -7.86 -7.43
C GLY A 33 0.96 -8.15 -7.99
N LYS A 34 0.30 -7.23 -8.73
CA LYS A 34 -1.02 -7.46 -9.34
C LYS A 34 -1.03 -8.67 -10.27
N THR A 35 -0.11 -8.70 -11.22
CA THR A 35 0.05 -9.80 -12.19
C THR A 35 0.37 -11.13 -11.50
N THR A 36 1.16 -11.08 -10.43
CA THR A 36 1.50 -12.27 -9.63
C THR A 36 0.27 -12.82 -8.91
N LEU A 37 -0.55 -11.94 -8.30
CA LEU A 37 -1.84 -12.32 -7.69
C LEU A 37 -2.77 -12.99 -8.71
N ILE A 38 -2.91 -12.38 -9.89
CA ILE A 38 -3.78 -12.91 -10.94
C ILE A 38 -3.29 -14.28 -11.41
N LYS A 39 -1.97 -14.41 -11.66
CA LYS A 39 -1.37 -15.69 -12.10
C LYS A 39 -1.53 -16.79 -11.06
N GLU A 40 -1.36 -16.48 -9.76
CA GLU A 40 -1.60 -17.45 -8.69
C GLU A 40 -3.06 -17.87 -8.65
N PHE A 41 -4.00 -16.93 -8.78
CA PHE A 41 -5.43 -17.21 -8.79
C PHE A 41 -5.88 -18.08 -9.97
N ILE A 42 -5.34 -17.85 -11.18
CA ILE A 42 -5.76 -18.58 -12.38
C ILE A 42 -5.00 -19.89 -12.63
N LYS A 43 -4.04 -20.24 -11.77
CA LYS A 43 -3.12 -21.37 -11.95
C LYS A 43 -3.83 -22.69 -12.25
N ASP A 44 -4.93 -22.96 -11.56
CA ASP A 44 -5.72 -24.18 -11.65
C ASP A 44 -7.07 -23.96 -12.34
N LYS A 45 -7.21 -22.86 -13.10
CA LYS A 45 -8.47 -22.48 -13.74
C LYS A 45 -8.33 -22.37 -15.25
N GLN A 46 -9.42 -22.60 -15.97
CA GLN A 46 -9.51 -22.29 -17.39
C GLN A 46 -9.49 -20.78 -17.56
N ALA A 47 -8.42 -20.23 -18.15
CA ALA A 47 -8.21 -18.79 -18.22
C ALA A 47 -7.71 -18.30 -19.59
N PHE A 48 -8.29 -17.20 -20.03
CA PHE A 48 -7.81 -16.39 -21.15
C PHE A 48 -7.07 -15.18 -20.56
N TYR A 49 -5.75 -15.27 -20.47
CA TYR A 49 -4.92 -14.18 -19.94
C TYR A 49 -4.37 -13.33 -21.08
N PHE A 50 -4.88 -12.13 -21.18
CA PHE A 50 -4.47 -11.12 -22.17
C PHE A 50 -3.73 -9.97 -21.47
N LEU A 51 -2.45 -9.81 -21.80
CA LEU A 51 -1.65 -8.64 -21.39
C LEU A 51 -1.69 -7.60 -22.51
N ALA A 52 -2.35 -6.48 -22.26
CA ALA A 52 -2.35 -5.34 -23.19
C ALA A 52 -1.00 -4.62 -23.18
N THR A 53 -0.62 -4.09 -24.33
CA THR A 53 0.60 -3.30 -24.53
C THR A 53 0.26 -2.02 -25.29
N GLU A 54 1.18 -1.06 -25.29
CA GLU A 54 1.02 0.20 -26.03
C GLU A 54 1.31 -0.04 -27.52
N GLU A 55 0.27 -0.50 -28.24
CA GLU A 55 0.31 -0.83 -29.68
C GLU A 55 -1.03 -0.48 -30.35
N VAL A 56 -1.06 -0.42 -31.67
CA VAL A 56 -2.30 -0.12 -32.41
C VAL A 56 -3.36 -1.20 -32.15
N GLU A 57 -4.63 -0.82 -32.19
CA GLU A 57 -5.78 -1.65 -31.80
C GLU A 57 -5.85 -2.98 -32.56
N SER A 58 -5.56 -2.99 -33.87
CA SER A 58 -5.54 -4.21 -34.68
C SER A 58 -4.50 -5.24 -34.20
N GLN A 59 -3.37 -4.79 -33.66
CA GLN A 59 -2.36 -5.69 -33.08
C GLN A 59 -2.83 -6.25 -31.74
N SER A 60 -3.47 -5.43 -30.90
CA SER A 60 -4.09 -5.88 -29.66
C SER A 60 -5.15 -6.94 -29.90
N MET A 61 -6.04 -6.75 -30.89
CA MET A 61 -7.03 -7.76 -31.29
C MET A 61 -6.35 -9.05 -31.79
N LYS A 62 -5.33 -8.94 -32.63
CA LYS A 62 -4.56 -10.10 -33.12
C LYS A 62 -3.91 -10.88 -31.96
N ARG A 63 -3.38 -10.19 -30.96
CA ARG A 63 -2.80 -10.83 -29.77
C ARG A 63 -3.85 -11.54 -28.92
N LEU A 64 -5.02 -10.92 -28.71
CA LEU A 64 -6.13 -11.59 -28.01
C LEU A 64 -6.60 -12.80 -28.81
N ALA A 65 -6.73 -12.70 -30.13
CA ALA A 65 -7.05 -13.84 -31.01
C ALA A 65 -6.04 -14.99 -30.84
N GLY A 66 -4.76 -14.66 -30.72
CA GLY A 66 -3.70 -15.62 -30.41
C GLY A 66 -3.84 -16.31 -29.05
N VAL A 67 -4.30 -15.57 -28.04
CA VAL A 67 -4.62 -16.14 -26.72
C VAL A 67 -5.82 -17.09 -26.83
N VAL A 68 -6.90 -16.65 -27.49
CA VAL A 68 -8.10 -17.47 -27.69
C VAL A 68 -7.77 -18.74 -28.47
N ALA A 69 -7.04 -18.64 -29.58
CA ALA A 69 -6.61 -19.78 -30.38
C ALA A 69 -5.84 -20.83 -29.57
N ARG A 70 -4.93 -20.38 -28.71
CA ARG A 70 -4.09 -21.25 -27.87
C ARG A 70 -4.94 -21.97 -26.80
N VAL A 71 -5.84 -21.26 -26.14
CA VAL A 71 -6.67 -21.82 -25.08
C VAL A 71 -7.72 -22.77 -25.62
N THR A 72 -8.32 -22.42 -26.76
CA THR A 72 -9.38 -23.23 -27.42
C THR A 72 -8.81 -24.40 -28.25
N GLY A 73 -7.53 -24.37 -28.59
CA GLY A 73 -6.91 -25.31 -29.54
C GLY A 73 -7.28 -25.01 -31.02
N ASN A 74 -8.00 -23.93 -31.31
CA ASN A 74 -8.42 -23.54 -32.64
C ASN A 74 -7.40 -22.63 -33.35
N SER A 75 -6.45 -23.23 -34.05
CA SER A 75 -5.39 -22.49 -34.75
C SER A 75 -5.89 -21.60 -35.90
N MET A 76 -7.11 -21.82 -36.40
CA MET A 76 -7.69 -21.00 -37.45
C MET A 76 -7.90 -19.54 -36.99
N LEU A 77 -8.21 -19.32 -35.71
CA LEU A 77 -8.40 -17.98 -35.12
C LEU A 77 -7.15 -17.10 -35.23
N GLN A 78 -5.96 -17.68 -35.33
CA GLN A 78 -4.71 -16.90 -35.57
C GLN A 78 -4.60 -16.36 -36.99
N ARG A 79 -5.32 -16.95 -37.94
CA ARG A 79 -5.29 -16.58 -39.37
C ARG A 79 -6.42 -15.61 -39.76
N VAL A 80 -7.43 -15.50 -38.89
CA VAL A 80 -8.56 -14.56 -39.09
C VAL A 80 -8.15 -13.16 -38.64
N THR A 81 -8.46 -12.17 -39.45
CA THR A 81 -8.34 -10.77 -39.03
C THR A 81 -9.65 -10.32 -38.43
N PHE A 82 -9.63 -10.13 -37.11
CA PHE A 82 -10.77 -9.56 -36.40
C PHE A 82 -10.77 -8.04 -36.53
N THR A 83 -11.93 -7.48 -36.81
CA THR A 83 -12.17 -6.03 -36.92
C THR A 83 -13.07 -5.50 -35.81
N ASP A 84 -13.67 -6.43 -35.02
CA ASP A 84 -14.53 -6.11 -33.88
C ASP A 84 -14.10 -6.93 -32.64
N TRP A 85 -13.97 -6.26 -31.52
CA TRP A 85 -13.70 -6.87 -30.21
C TRP A 85 -14.82 -7.83 -29.78
N LEU A 86 -16.08 -7.53 -30.15
CA LEU A 86 -17.23 -8.35 -29.77
C LEU A 86 -17.14 -9.78 -30.30
N ASP A 87 -16.57 -9.95 -31.50
CA ASP A 87 -16.38 -11.28 -32.07
C ASP A 87 -15.41 -12.12 -31.25
N LEU A 88 -14.32 -11.52 -30.77
CA LEU A 88 -13.37 -12.20 -29.88
C LEU A 88 -14.00 -12.56 -28.53
N PHE A 89 -14.83 -11.68 -27.99
CA PHE A 89 -15.53 -11.98 -26.73
C PHE A 89 -16.60 -13.05 -26.91
N ARG A 90 -17.26 -13.15 -28.08
CA ARG A 90 -18.17 -14.26 -28.41
C ARG A 90 -17.43 -15.59 -28.49
N GLU A 91 -16.24 -15.63 -29.11
CA GLU A 91 -15.41 -16.85 -29.14
C GLU A 91 -15.04 -17.33 -27.72
N ILE A 92 -14.69 -16.42 -26.83
CA ILE A 92 -14.42 -16.74 -25.42
C ILE A 92 -15.67 -17.24 -24.71
N ALA A 93 -16.82 -16.58 -24.89
CA ALA A 93 -18.09 -16.96 -24.27
C ALA A 93 -18.55 -18.36 -24.69
N ASN A 94 -18.46 -18.64 -26.00
CA ASN A 94 -18.92 -19.90 -26.60
C ASN A 94 -17.98 -21.08 -26.35
N TYR A 95 -16.74 -20.84 -25.91
CA TYR A 95 -15.83 -21.92 -25.57
C TYR A 95 -16.27 -22.62 -24.28
N ARG A 96 -16.60 -23.92 -24.37
CA ARG A 96 -17.09 -24.73 -23.23
C ARG A 96 -18.11 -23.96 -22.36
N PRO A 97 -19.30 -23.66 -22.89
CA PRO A 97 -20.24 -22.71 -22.26
C PRO A 97 -20.67 -23.13 -20.85
N GLU A 98 -20.67 -24.44 -20.56
CA GLU A 98 -21.03 -24.99 -19.24
C GLU A 98 -19.92 -24.87 -18.19
N GLU A 99 -18.67 -24.61 -18.62
CA GLU A 99 -17.55 -24.53 -17.70
C GLU A 99 -17.25 -23.09 -17.31
N LYS A 100 -17.04 -22.84 -16.00
CA LYS A 100 -16.59 -21.52 -15.51
C LYS A 100 -15.16 -21.23 -15.96
N LYS A 101 -14.96 -20.06 -16.52
CA LYS A 101 -13.67 -19.60 -17.03
C LYS A 101 -13.35 -18.15 -16.65
N VAL A 102 -12.10 -17.79 -16.71
CA VAL A 102 -11.63 -16.44 -16.36
C VAL A 102 -11.12 -15.74 -17.62
N LEU A 103 -11.61 -14.54 -17.91
CA LEU A 103 -11.02 -13.63 -18.87
C LEU A 103 -10.27 -12.54 -18.09
N VAL A 104 -8.95 -12.47 -18.29
CA VAL A 104 -8.12 -11.43 -17.71
C VAL A 104 -7.69 -10.45 -18.80
N ILE A 105 -7.98 -9.17 -18.57
CA ILE A 105 -7.40 -8.05 -19.34
C ILE A 105 -6.44 -7.32 -18.41
N ASP A 106 -5.16 -7.68 -18.50
CA ASP A 106 -4.11 -7.03 -17.72
C ASP A 106 -3.56 -5.81 -18.47
N GLU A 107 -3.23 -4.76 -17.74
CA GLU A 107 -2.83 -3.44 -18.24
C GLU A 107 -3.89 -2.78 -19.18
N PHE A 108 -5.17 -2.88 -18.79
CA PHE A 108 -6.30 -2.21 -19.43
C PHE A 108 -6.05 -0.75 -19.83
N PRO A 109 -5.35 0.10 -19.06
CA PRO A 109 -5.05 1.47 -19.46
C PRO A 109 -4.42 1.62 -20.84
N TYR A 110 -3.65 0.66 -21.33
CA TYR A 110 -3.05 0.74 -22.66
C TYR A 110 -4.09 0.61 -23.79
N LEU A 111 -5.13 -0.21 -23.60
CA LEU A 111 -6.23 -0.28 -24.55
C LEU A 111 -7.01 1.03 -24.64
N VAL A 112 -7.21 1.68 -23.48
CA VAL A 112 -7.89 2.97 -23.42
C VAL A 112 -7.04 4.09 -24.03
N LYS A 113 -5.72 4.07 -23.86
CA LYS A 113 -4.81 5.02 -24.53
C LYS A 113 -4.88 4.91 -26.06
N THR A 114 -4.98 3.69 -26.57
CA THR A 114 -5.06 3.41 -28.01
C THR A 114 -6.45 3.72 -28.57
N ASN A 115 -7.51 3.33 -27.85
CA ASN A 115 -8.89 3.57 -28.22
C ASN A 115 -9.69 4.07 -27.01
N ALA A 116 -9.98 5.36 -26.95
CA ALA A 116 -10.75 5.98 -25.88
C ALA A 116 -12.19 5.43 -25.76
N ALA A 117 -12.73 4.78 -26.80
CA ALA A 117 -14.02 4.14 -26.80
C ALA A 117 -13.99 2.71 -26.19
N PHE A 118 -12.80 2.14 -25.94
CA PHE A 118 -12.68 0.76 -25.45
C PHE A 118 -13.48 0.48 -24.17
N PRO A 119 -13.60 1.37 -23.17
CA PRO A 119 -14.50 1.16 -22.03
C PRO A 119 -15.96 0.93 -22.45
N SER A 120 -16.46 1.62 -23.48
CA SER A 120 -17.83 1.43 -24.00
C SER A 120 -17.95 0.12 -24.77
N ILE A 121 -16.94 -0.27 -25.53
CA ILE A 121 -16.88 -1.58 -26.22
C ILE A 121 -16.93 -2.70 -25.17
N LEU A 122 -16.14 -2.59 -24.13
CA LEU A 122 -16.13 -3.60 -23.04
C LEU A 122 -17.44 -3.61 -22.26
N GLN A 123 -18.09 -2.44 -22.11
CA GLN A 123 -19.43 -2.34 -21.55
C GLN A 123 -20.43 -3.17 -22.36
N ASN A 124 -20.47 -2.98 -23.67
CA ASN A 124 -21.38 -3.73 -24.56
C ASN A 124 -21.07 -5.22 -24.53
N ALA A 125 -19.77 -5.59 -24.59
CA ALA A 125 -19.34 -6.98 -24.48
C ALA A 125 -19.81 -7.62 -23.16
N TRP A 126 -19.71 -6.89 -22.05
CA TRP A 126 -20.18 -7.35 -20.75
C TRP A 126 -21.70 -7.54 -20.72
N ASP A 127 -22.46 -6.51 -21.11
CA ASP A 127 -23.90 -6.51 -21.00
C ASP A 127 -24.59 -7.52 -21.93
N GLU A 128 -24.04 -7.73 -23.14
CA GLU A 128 -24.66 -8.54 -24.19
C GLU A 128 -24.09 -9.97 -24.30
N ILE A 129 -22.84 -10.20 -23.84
CA ILE A 129 -22.14 -11.46 -24.13
C ILE A 129 -21.63 -12.13 -22.86
N LEU A 130 -20.81 -11.40 -22.03
CA LEU A 130 -20.01 -12.05 -21.01
C LEU A 130 -20.77 -12.31 -19.71
N LYS A 131 -21.71 -11.45 -19.35
CA LYS A 131 -22.41 -11.49 -18.06
C LYS A 131 -23.11 -12.82 -17.79
N ASP A 132 -23.72 -13.39 -18.82
CA ASP A 132 -24.54 -14.62 -18.72
C ASP A 132 -23.84 -15.86 -19.30
N SER A 133 -22.51 -15.80 -19.56
CA SER A 133 -21.76 -16.83 -20.28
C SER A 133 -20.74 -17.62 -19.44
N ASN A 134 -20.94 -17.76 -18.15
CA ASN A 134 -19.99 -18.43 -17.24
C ASN A 134 -18.55 -17.86 -17.32
N VAL A 135 -18.41 -16.56 -17.61
CA VAL A 135 -17.12 -15.84 -17.64
C VAL A 135 -16.99 -14.95 -16.39
N MET A 136 -15.91 -15.12 -15.66
CA MET A 136 -15.43 -14.11 -14.72
C MET A 136 -14.50 -13.18 -15.43
N LEU A 137 -14.85 -11.90 -15.55
CA LEU A 137 -13.97 -10.86 -16.10
C LEU A 137 -13.10 -10.26 -15.02
N ILE A 138 -11.78 -10.26 -15.22
CA ILE A 138 -10.82 -9.53 -14.39
C ILE A 138 -10.20 -8.44 -15.23
N LEU A 139 -10.41 -7.19 -14.81
CA LEU A 139 -9.81 -6.01 -15.39
C LEU A 139 -8.70 -5.52 -14.49
N CYS A 140 -7.47 -5.45 -14.98
CA CYS A 140 -6.31 -5.06 -14.18
C CYS A 140 -5.57 -3.87 -14.81
N GLY A 141 -4.99 -3.01 -13.97
CA GLY A 141 -4.14 -1.92 -14.45
C GLY A 141 -3.28 -1.29 -13.36
N SER A 142 -2.13 -0.79 -13.80
CA SER A 142 -1.13 -0.16 -12.93
C SER A 142 -1.18 1.36 -12.92
N LEU A 143 -1.77 2.00 -13.93
CA LEU A 143 -1.95 3.45 -13.99
C LEU A 143 -3.20 3.84 -13.20
N LEU A 144 -3.01 4.30 -11.95
CA LEU A 144 -4.09 4.56 -10.99
C LEU A 144 -5.05 5.64 -11.50
N SER A 145 -4.53 6.73 -12.06
CA SER A 145 -5.34 7.82 -12.62
C SER A 145 -6.28 7.33 -13.72
N MET A 146 -5.78 6.48 -14.62
CA MET A 146 -6.59 5.91 -15.70
C MET A 146 -7.60 4.87 -15.21
N MET A 147 -7.20 4.01 -14.25
CA MET A 147 -8.12 3.04 -13.65
C MET A 147 -9.27 3.75 -12.92
N GLN A 148 -8.97 4.80 -12.17
CA GLN A 148 -9.99 5.61 -11.51
C GLN A 148 -10.95 6.23 -12.53
N LYS A 149 -10.43 6.88 -13.56
CA LYS A 149 -11.23 7.57 -14.58
C LYS A 149 -12.07 6.62 -15.43
N HIS A 150 -11.48 5.53 -15.93
CA HIS A 150 -12.07 4.71 -16.98
C HIS A 150 -12.68 3.38 -16.53
N ALA A 151 -12.40 2.94 -15.28
CA ALA A 151 -12.96 1.70 -14.74
C ALA A 151 -13.79 1.90 -13.45
N LEU A 152 -13.48 2.93 -12.64
CA LEU A 152 -14.04 3.05 -11.29
C LEU A 152 -14.99 4.24 -11.12
N SER A 153 -14.77 5.37 -11.79
CA SER A 153 -15.56 6.60 -11.64
C SER A 153 -17.01 6.42 -12.09
N ARG A 154 -17.89 7.29 -11.57
CA ARG A 154 -19.32 7.32 -11.98
C ARG A 154 -19.52 7.63 -13.45
N ASP A 155 -18.60 8.38 -14.05
CA ASP A 155 -18.65 8.79 -15.45
C ASP A 155 -18.13 7.71 -16.41
N SER A 156 -17.56 6.61 -15.86
CA SER A 156 -17.10 5.49 -16.67
C SER A 156 -18.26 4.65 -17.20
N PRO A 157 -18.23 4.22 -18.47
CA PRO A 157 -19.20 3.24 -19.01
C PRO A 157 -19.24 1.93 -18.19
N LEU A 158 -18.16 1.58 -17.50
CA LEU A 158 -18.05 0.37 -16.67
C LEU A 158 -18.62 0.54 -15.25
N TYR A 159 -19.06 1.76 -14.89
CA TYR A 159 -19.64 2.00 -13.57
C TYR A 159 -20.88 1.13 -13.33
N GLY A 160 -20.96 0.55 -12.10
CA GLY A 160 -22.09 -0.30 -11.71
C GLY A 160 -22.06 -1.74 -12.23
N ARG A 161 -21.09 -2.11 -13.10
CA ARG A 161 -20.97 -3.47 -13.66
C ARG A 161 -20.03 -4.36 -12.87
N ARG A 162 -19.06 -3.78 -12.16
CA ARG A 162 -18.16 -4.56 -11.31
C ARG A 162 -18.90 -5.17 -10.11
N SER A 163 -18.63 -6.43 -9.85
CA SER A 163 -19.12 -7.16 -8.66
C SER A 163 -18.18 -7.00 -7.47
N ALA A 164 -16.87 -6.83 -7.74
CA ALA A 164 -15.87 -6.56 -6.72
C ALA A 164 -14.74 -5.66 -7.25
N GLN A 165 -14.03 -5.03 -6.32
CA GLN A 165 -12.81 -4.27 -6.62
C GLN A 165 -11.74 -4.57 -5.58
N ILE A 166 -10.49 -4.73 -6.03
CA ILE A 166 -9.33 -4.98 -5.20
C ILE A 166 -8.31 -3.87 -5.46
N ARG A 167 -8.12 -2.98 -4.47
CA ARG A 167 -7.01 -2.02 -4.48
C ARG A 167 -5.81 -2.68 -3.81
N LEU A 168 -4.88 -3.17 -4.62
CA LEU A 168 -3.68 -3.81 -4.12
C LEU A 168 -2.70 -2.76 -3.57
N LYS A 169 -2.24 -2.99 -2.35
CA LYS A 169 -1.24 -2.15 -1.66
C LYS A 169 0.05 -2.95 -1.45
N PRO A 170 1.17 -2.31 -1.07
CA PRO A 170 2.36 -3.03 -0.62
C PRO A 170 2.03 -4.08 0.45
N LEU A 171 2.85 -5.12 0.56
CA LEU A 171 2.66 -6.17 1.57
C LEU A 171 2.86 -5.59 2.97
N PRO A 172 2.01 -5.93 3.95
CA PRO A 172 2.22 -5.56 5.35
C PRO A 172 3.52 -6.17 5.88
N PHE A 173 4.12 -5.52 6.87
CA PHE A 173 5.33 -6.04 7.52
C PHE A 173 5.13 -7.45 8.06
N THR A 174 4.01 -7.72 8.73
CA THR A 174 3.70 -9.00 9.36
C THR A 174 3.64 -10.16 8.36
N ASP A 175 3.13 -9.93 7.16
CA ASP A 175 3.08 -10.97 6.11
C ASP A 175 4.47 -11.32 5.58
N LEU A 176 5.35 -10.31 5.47
CA LEU A 176 6.73 -10.51 5.02
C LEU A 176 7.58 -11.17 6.09
N TYR A 177 7.54 -10.65 7.31
CA TYR A 177 8.33 -11.16 8.43
C TYR A 177 8.05 -12.64 8.70
N ALA A 178 6.78 -13.05 8.63
CA ALA A 178 6.36 -14.45 8.82
C ALA A 178 7.05 -15.46 7.87
N VAL A 179 7.59 -15.02 6.72
CA VAL A 179 8.13 -15.92 5.69
C VAL A 179 9.61 -15.69 5.38
N GLN A 180 10.20 -14.59 5.84
CA GLN A 180 11.59 -14.24 5.48
C GLN A 180 12.65 -14.97 6.30
N GLY A 181 12.32 -15.43 7.52
CA GLY A 181 13.23 -16.20 8.36
C GLY A 181 14.48 -15.43 8.84
N GLN A 182 14.45 -14.09 8.78
CA GLN A 182 15.54 -13.21 9.22
C GLN A 182 15.24 -12.63 10.63
N PRO A 183 16.27 -12.15 11.36
CA PRO A 183 16.06 -11.49 12.64
C PRO A 183 15.12 -10.28 12.51
N PHE A 184 14.30 -10.06 13.52
CA PHE A 184 13.28 -8.99 13.53
C PHE A 184 13.86 -7.60 13.21
N SER A 185 14.99 -7.24 13.82
CA SER A 185 15.64 -5.95 13.57
C SER A 185 16.04 -5.77 12.11
N GLN A 186 16.62 -6.80 11.48
CA GLN A 186 16.97 -6.75 10.05
C GLN A 186 15.74 -6.64 9.17
N ALA A 187 14.67 -7.37 9.49
CA ALA A 187 13.39 -7.27 8.78
C ALA A 187 12.80 -5.87 8.85
N VAL A 188 12.80 -5.24 10.04
CA VAL A 188 12.31 -3.87 10.25
C VAL A 188 13.16 -2.86 9.46
N GLU A 189 14.48 -2.97 9.51
CA GLU A 189 15.39 -2.07 8.80
C GLU A 189 15.23 -2.20 7.29
N GLN A 190 15.20 -3.42 6.75
CA GLN A 190 14.95 -3.68 5.33
C GLN A 190 13.56 -3.16 4.89
N TYR A 191 12.51 -3.44 5.66
CA TYR A 191 11.15 -2.96 5.38
C TYR A 191 11.07 -1.43 5.42
N SER A 192 11.83 -0.79 6.30
CA SER A 192 11.89 0.68 6.36
C SER A 192 12.42 1.29 5.06
N VAL A 193 13.27 0.58 4.33
CA VAL A 193 13.78 0.99 3.00
C VAL A 193 12.82 0.57 1.89
N THR A 194 12.40 -0.70 1.84
CA THR A 194 11.69 -1.29 0.69
C THR A 194 10.17 -1.11 0.73
N GLY A 195 9.58 -0.90 1.90
CA GLY A 195 8.17 -0.63 2.09
C GLY A 195 7.22 -1.77 1.70
N GLY A 196 7.66 -3.01 1.67
CA GLY A 196 6.81 -4.15 1.34
C GLY A 196 6.41 -4.23 -0.13
N VAL A 197 7.08 -3.50 -1.03
CA VAL A 197 6.87 -3.59 -2.47
C VAL A 197 7.57 -4.84 -3.01
N PRO A 198 6.84 -5.87 -3.53
CA PRO A 198 7.45 -7.15 -3.89
C PRO A 198 8.62 -7.02 -4.84
N LYS A 199 8.53 -6.13 -5.83
CA LYS A 199 9.62 -5.94 -6.80
C LYS A 199 10.88 -5.36 -6.17
N TYR A 200 10.75 -4.51 -5.15
CA TYR A 200 11.93 -3.95 -4.46
C TYR A 200 12.61 -5.02 -3.60
N LEU A 201 11.79 -5.87 -2.96
CA LEU A 201 12.28 -6.99 -2.14
C LEU A 201 13.10 -8.02 -2.93
N GLU A 202 12.89 -8.13 -4.26
CA GLU A 202 13.69 -9.03 -5.12
C GLU A 202 15.17 -8.63 -5.18
N PHE A 203 15.51 -7.38 -4.85
CA PHE A 203 16.87 -6.84 -4.88
C PHE A 203 17.54 -6.83 -3.50
N PHE A 204 16.81 -7.21 -2.44
CA PHE A 204 17.31 -7.23 -1.08
C PHE A 204 17.25 -8.66 -0.53
N GLU A 205 18.41 -9.27 -0.35
CA GLU A 205 18.52 -10.64 0.16
C GLU A 205 18.46 -10.63 1.69
N PRO A 206 17.58 -11.44 2.31
CA PRO A 206 17.51 -11.56 3.76
C PRO A 206 18.83 -12.07 4.35
N GLY A 207 19.30 -11.41 5.41
CA GLY A 207 20.52 -11.79 6.11
C GLY A 207 21.82 -11.18 5.58
N GLU A 208 21.78 -10.56 4.40
CA GLU A 208 22.93 -9.82 3.85
C GLU A 208 23.02 -8.40 4.43
N ASP A 209 24.19 -7.77 4.29
CA ASP A 209 24.43 -6.40 4.77
C ASP A 209 23.52 -5.39 4.05
N LEU A 210 22.64 -4.75 4.81
CA LEU A 210 21.65 -3.80 4.28
C LEU A 210 22.32 -2.56 3.64
N TYR A 211 23.40 -2.04 4.23
CA TYR A 211 24.07 -0.83 3.71
C TYR A 211 24.74 -1.11 2.37
N ARG A 212 25.35 -2.28 2.23
CA ARG A 212 25.90 -2.73 0.97
C ARG A 212 24.81 -2.86 -0.11
N GLN A 213 23.67 -3.47 0.22
CA GLN A 213 22.56 -3.60 -0.72
C GLN A 213 21.98 -2.24 -1.10
N ILE A 214 21.84 -1.30 -0.15
CA ILE A 214 21.46 0.09 -0.44
C ILE A 214 22.45 0.72 -1.42
N GLN A 215 23.73 0.55 -1.18
CA GLN A 215 24.79 1.09 -2.04
C GLN A 215 24.67 0.57 -3.48
N GLU A 216 24.52 -0.73 -3.66
CA GLU A 216 24.47 -1.37 -4.97
C GLU A 216 23.17 -1.08 -5.73
N VAL A 217 22.02 -1.13 -5.03
CA VAL A 217 20.70 -1.12 -5.67
C VAL A 217 20.08 0.28 -5.72
N VAL A 218 20.36 1.13 -4.73
CA VAL A 218 19.71 2.43 -4.57
C VAL A 218 20.64 3.60 -4.88
N LEU A 219 21.90 3.56 -4.45
CA LEU A 219 22.82 4.68 -4.60
C LEU A 219 23.64 4.61 -5.89
N SER A 220 23.79 3.43 -6.48
CA SER A 220 24.46 3.25 -7.77
C SER A 220 23.60 3.80 -8.91
N LYS A 221 24.18 4.59 -9.80
CA LYS A 221 23.52 5.09 -11.04
C LYS A 221 22.97 3.96 -11.92
N ASN A 222 23.57 2.79 -11.84
CA ASN A 222 23.14 1.57 -12.55
C ASN A 222 22.15 0.73 -11.71
N GLY A 223 21.92 1.11 -10.47
CA GLY A 223 20.98 0.43 -9.56
C GLY A 223 19.53 0.61 -10.03
N PHE A 224 18.77 -0.47 -9.93
CA PHE A 224 17.37 -0.49 -10.38
C PHE A 224 16.50 0.57 -9.71
N LEU A 225 16.79 0.90 -8.45
CA LEU A 225 15.99 1.82 -7.65
C LEU A 225 16.48 3.28 -7.67
N TYR A 226 17.60 3.56 -8.33
CA TYR A 226 18.19 4.90 -8.36
C TYR A 226 17.25 5.98 -8.89
N GLU A 227 16.53 5.73 -9.98
CA GLU A 227 15.58 6.65 -10.62
C GLU A 227 14.11 6.28 -10.43
N GLU A 228 13.82 5.28 -9.60
CA GLU A 228 12.49 4.70 -9.47
C GLU A 228 11.38 5.71 -9.17
N PRO A 229 11.49 6.63 -8.18
CA PRO A 229 10.45 7.60 -7.90
C PRO A 229 10.16 8.55 -9.06
N ASN A 230 11.18 8.87 -9.86
CA ASN A 230 11.04 9.69 -11.06
C ASN A 230 10.17 8.98 -12.11
N PHE A 231 10.43 7.69 -12.35
CA PHE A 231 9.64 6.89 -13.31
C PHE A 231 8.20 6.73 -12.84
N LEU A 232 7.99 6.38 -11.58
CA LEU A 232 6.66 6.18 -11.02
C LEU A 232 5.79 7.44 -11.14
N LEU A 233 6.36 8.60 -10.83
CA LEU A 233 5.60 9.86 -10.87
C LEU A 233 5.31 10.32 -12.30
N LYS A 234 6.30 10.27 -13.21
CA LYS A 234 6.14 10.68 -14.60
C LYS A 234 5.08 9.86 -15.35
N ASP A 235 4.90 8.59 -15.00
CA ASP A 235 3.90 7.75 -15.63
C ASP A 235 2.45 8.14 -15.28
N GLU A 236 2.25 8.78 -14.12
CA GLU A 236 0.91 9.10 -13.59
C GLU A 236 0.48 10.56 -13.83
N VAL A 237 1.44 11.49 -13.97
CA VAL A 237 1.13 12.91 -14.07
C VAL A 237 1.86 13.60 -15.25
N GLN A 238 1.20 14.58 -15.88
CA GLN A 238 1.76 15.31 -17.03
C GLN A 238 2.89 16.28 -16.64
N SER A 239 2.80 16.91 -15.46
CA SER A 239 3.77 17.89 -14.97
C SER A 239 4.36 17.42 -13.63
N ALA A 240 5.40 16.58 -13.71
CA ALA A 240 5.98 15.95 -12.53
C ALA A 240 6.68 16.93 -11.57
N ASN A 241 7.20 18.08 -12.06
CA ASN A 241 8.04 18.98 -11.28
C ASN A 241 7.33 19.55 -10.04
N SER A 242 6.08 19.99 -10.17
CA SER A 242 5.30 20.54 -9.04
C SER A 242 5.03 19.45 -8.00
N TYR A 243 4.66 18.26 -8.45
CA TYR A 243 4.43 17.11 -7.55
C TYR A 243 5.72 16.70 -6.82
N PHE A 244 6.83 16.72 -7.52
CA PHE A 244 8.15 16.42 -6.96
C PHE A 244 8.53 17.41 -5.85
N SER A 245 8.33 18.72 -6.09
CA SER A 245 8.60 19.77 -5.11
C SER A 245 7.73 19.60 -3.85
N ILE A 246 6.46 19.19 -4.02
CA ILE A 246 5.55 18.95 -2.90
C ILE A 246 6.02 17.76 -2.06
N ILE A 247 6.36 16.63 -2.71
CA ILE A 247 6.86 15.43 -2.00
C ILE A 247 8.15 15.77 -1.26
N ARG A 248 9.05 16.54 -1.88
CA ARG A 248 10.29 17.02 -1.24
C ARG A 248 9.99 17.85 0.00
N ALA A 249 9.13 18.87 -0.10
CA ALA A 249 8.78 19.71 1.04
C ALA A 249 8.25 18.90 2.23
N ILE A 250 7.49 17.82 1.95
CA ILE A 250 7.00 16.90 2.97
C ILE A 250 8.14 16.04 3.53
N ALA A 251 9.05 15.54 2.69
CA ALA A 251 10.25 14.80 3.12
C ALA A 251 11.16 15.64 4.03
N ASP A 252 11.21 16.95 3.80
CA ASP A 252 11.96 17.93 4.61
C ASP A 252 11.22 18.28 5.93
N GLY A 253 10.12 17.58 6.30
CA GLY A 253 9.42 17.71 7.58
C GLY A 253 8.23 18.68 7.59
N ASN A 254 7.81 19.21 6.44
CA ASN A 254 6.63 20.06 6.36
C ASN A 254 5.36 19.22 6.22
N HIS A 255 4.72 18.85 7.33
CA HIS A 255 3.55 17.95 7.32
C HIS A 255 2.20 18.68 7.35
N LYS A 256 2.14 19.96 7.79
CA LYS A 256 0.90 20.75 7.81
C LYS A 256 0.69 21.45 6.48
N LEU A 257 -0.57 21.53 5.99
CA LEU A 257 -0.94 22.20 4.74
C LEU A 257 -0.29 23.59 4.59
N GLY A 258 -0.41 24.43 5.62
CA GLY A 258 0.16 25.79 5.61
C GLY A 258 1.70 25.79 5.62
N LYS A 259 2.36 24.78 6.21
CA LYS A 259 3.83 24.66 6.19
C LYS A 259 4.33 24.25 4.80
N ILE A 260 3.65 23.30 4.16
CA ILE A 260 3.95 22.88 2.78
C ILE A 260 3.78 24.08 1.83
N ALA A 261 2.65 24.78 1.92
CA ALA A 261 2.36 25.96 1.11
C ALA A 261 3.42 27.06 1.28
N GLY A 262 3.78 27.37 2.54
CA GLY A 262 4.83 28.35 2.84
C GLY A 262 6.21 27.96 2.30
N ALA A 263 6.60 26.68 2.41
CA ALA A 263 7.87 26.18 1.89
C ALA A 263 7.97 26.27 0.35
N LEU A 264 6.83 26.21 -0.33
CA LEU A 264 6.76 26.26 -1.80
C LEU A 264 6.40 27.64 -2.35
N GLY A 265 6.11 28.62 -1.50
CA GLY A 265 5.60 29.93 -1.93
C GLY A 265 4.26 29.85 -2.65
N MET A 266 3.40 28.88 -2.29
CA MET A 266 2.10 28.62 -2.91
C MET A 266 0.95 29.00 -1.98
N GLU A 267 -0.19 29.36 -2.56
CA GLU A 267 -1.44 29.45 -1.83
C GLU A 267 -1.98 28.05 -1.49
N THR A 268 -2.56 27.90 -0.30
CA THR A 268 -3.13 26.60 0.16
C THR A 268 -4.23 26.07 -0.76
N SER A 269 -5.03 26.96 -1.36
CA SER A 269 -6.05 26.62 -2.34
C SER A 269 -5.48 25.98 -3.60
N SER A 270 -4.38 26.50 -4.10
CA SER A 270 -3.66 25.98 -5.28
C SER A 270 -2.94 24.65 -4.99
N LEU A 271 -2.48 24.45 -3.75
CA LEU A 271 -1.77 23.24 -3.33
C LEU A 271 -2.71 22.03 -3.15
N THR A 272 -3.96 22.27 -2.69
CA THR A 272 -4.91 21.21 -2.32
C THR A 272 -5.19 20.19 -3.45
N PRO A 273 -5.40 20.57 -4.72
CA PRO A 273 -5.59 19.62 -5.80
C PRO A 273 -4.38 18.70 -6.03
N TYR A 274 -3.16 19.23 -5.91
CA TYR A 274 -1.94 18.42 -6.04
C TYR A 274 -1.83 17.38 -4.91
N LEU A 275 -2.14 17.77 -3.67
CA LEU A 275 -2.14 16.85 -2.53
C LEU A 275 -3.20 15.77 -2.69
N SER A 276 -4.41 16.12 -3.18
CA SER A 276 -5.46 15.13 -3.47
C SER A 276 -4.98 14.12 -4.51
N THR A 277 -4.42 14.59 -5.62
CA THR A 277 -3.86 13.71 -6.66
C THR A 277 -2.78 12.79 -6.11
N LEU A 278 -1.84 13.29 -5.30
CA LEU A 278 -0.77 12.47 -4.72
C LEU A 278 -1.30 11.42 -3.72
N ILE A 279 -2.40 11.72 -3.02
CA ILE A 279 -3.09 10.75 -2.15
C ILE A 279 -3.79 9.68 -2.99
N ASP A 280 -4.50 10.07 -4.03
CA ASP A 280 -5.18 9.14 -4.94
C ASP A 280 -4.20 8.17 -5.62
N LEU A 281 -3.00 8.67 -5.91
CA LEU A 281 -1.89 7.92 -6.52
C LEU A 281 -1.03 7.13 -5.50
N ASP A 282 -1.41 7.08 -4.23
CA ASP A 282 -0.66 6.39 -3.16
C ASP A 282 0.78 6.91 -2.92
N PHE A 283 1.09 8.16 -3.32
CA PHE A 283 2.37 8.80 -2.97
C PHE A 283 2.33 9.43 -1.58
N LEU A 284 1.18 9.99 -1.20
CA LEU A 284 0.96 10.60 0.10
C LEU A 284 -0.20 9.93 0.84
N LYS A 285 -0.16 10.06 2.16
CA LYS A 285 -1.29 9.80 3.05
C LYS A 285 -1.60 11.06 3.86
N LYS A 286 -2.88 11.37 4.06
CA LYS A 286 -3.34 12.35 5.03
C LYS A 286 -3.67 11.61 6.32
N ALA A 287 -2.81 11.73 7.33
CA ALA A 287 -3.07 11.18 8.66
C ALA A 287 -3.92 12.17 9.46
N THR A 288 -4.86 11.65 10.26
CA THR A 288 -5.67 12.43 11.20
C THR A 288 -5.71 11.70 12.54
N PRO A 289 -5.79 12.41 13.67
CA PRO A 289 -5.92 11.76 14.96
C PRO A 289 -7.08 10.76 14.99
N VAL A 290 -6.94 9.68 15.75
CA VAL A 290 -7.99 8.65 15.87
C VAL A 290 -9.30 9.23 16.45
N THR A 291 -9.21 10.32 17.21
CA THR A 291 -10.35 11.05 17.77
C THR A 291 -11.21 11.80 16.74
N GLU A 292 -10.69 12.03 15.54
CA GLU A 292 -11.40 12.80 14.52
C GLU A 292 -12.61 12.05 13.96
N LYS A 293 -13.82 12.62 14.15
CA LYS A 293 -15.08 12.04 13.65
C LYS A 293 -15.19 12.09 12.12
N ASN A 294 -14.69 13.18 11.51
CA ASN A 294 -14.70 13.43 10.06
C ASN A 294 -13.26 13.62 9.53
N PRO A 295 -12.50 12.55 9.27
CA PRO A 295 -11.10 12.65 8.84
C PRO A 295 -10.87 13.50 7.60
N GLU A 296 -11.77 13.42 6.62
CA GLU A 296 -11.67 14.16 5.35
C GLU A 296 -11.71 15.68 5.56
N LYS A 297 -12.56 16.14 6.49
CA LYS A 297 -12.74 17.58 6.80
C LYS A 297 -11.85 18.06 7.94
N SER A 298 -11.02 17.20 8.52
CA SER A 298 -10.16 17.55 9.65
C SER A 298 -9.13 18.61 9.28
N ARG A 299 -9.02 19.65 10.13
CA ARG A 299 -7.96 20.68 10.08
C ARG A 299 -6.67 20.21 10.78
N LYS A 300 -6.71 19.10 11.51
CA LYS A 300 -5.57 18.49 12.20
C LYS A 300 -4.79 17.53 11.29
N GLY A 301 -5.20 17.39 10.02
CA GLY A 301 -4.56 16.47 9.07
C GLY A 301 -3.09 16.81 8.82
N LEU A 302 -2.25 15.81 8.87
CA LEU A 302 -0.84 15.86 8.50
C LEU A 302 -0.62 15.04 7.24
N TYR A 303 0.25 15.54 6.36
CA TYR A 303 0.59 14.87 5.11
C TYR A 303 1.93 14.15 5.24
N PHE A 304 1.95 12.86 4.95
CA PHE A 304 3.14 12.02 4.98
C PHE A 304 3.33 11.30 3.65
N ILE A 305 4.56 10.99 3.30
CA ILE A 305 4.87 10.08 2.20
C ILE A 305 4.41 8.68 2.63
N SER A 306 3.56 8.05 1.81
CA SER A 306 2.93 6.77 2.14
C SER A 306 3.84 5.56 1.92
N ASP A 307 4.80 5.67 1.00
CA ASP A 307 5.72 4.62 0.61
C ASP A 307 7.08 4.81 1.26
N ASN A 308 7.58 3.79 1.97
CA ASN A 308 8.85 3.86 2.69
C ASN A 308 10.03 4.08 1.75
N PHE A 309 10.03 3.43 0.56
CA PHE A 309 11.12 3.60 -0.39
C PHE A 309 11.15 5.02 -0.96
N ILE A 310 10.00 5.58 -1.31
CA ILE A 310 9.92 6.97 -1.78
C ILE A 310 10.40 7.92 -0.68
N ARG A 311 10.01 7.68 0.58
CA ARG A 311 10.48 8.46 1.72
C ARG A 311 11.99 8.35 1.90
N PHE A 312 12.56 7.12 1.82
CA PHE A 312 13.99 6.87 1.87
C PHE A 312 14.73 7.63 0.77
N TRP A 313 14.23 7.52 -0.46
CA TRP A 313 14.86 8.15 -1.62
C TRP A 313 14.87 9.68 -1.53
N PHE A 314 13.77 10.31 -1.13
CA PHE A 314 13.73 11.78 -0.94
C PHE A 314 14.58 12.26 0.23
N ARG A 315 14.81 11.41 1.24
CA ARG A 315 15.65 11.74 2.40
C ARG A 315 17.15 11.57 2.12
N TYR A 316 17.54 10.45 1.50
CA TYR A 316 18.95 10.03 1.42
C TYR A 316 19.51 10.01 0.00
N VAL A 317 18.70 9.98 -1.04
CA VAL A 317 19.19 9.93 -2.44
C VAL A 317 19.06 11.30 -3.10
N TYR A 318 17.86 11.86 -3.08
CA TYR A 318 17.56 13.09 -3.82
C TYR A 318 18.42 14.29 -3.42
N PRO A 319 18.70 14.58 -2.12
CA PRO A 319 19.55 15.71 -1.72
C PRO A 319 20.99 15.58 -2.21
N TYR A 320 21.47 14.36 -2.41
CA TYR A 320 22.86 14.05 -2.75
C TYR A 320 23.03 13.58 -4.19
N LYS A 321 22.06 13.85 -5.07
CA LYS A 321 22.14 13.40 -6.46
C LYS A 321 23.38 13.90 -7.19
N GLY A 322 23.80 15.14 -6.94
CA GLY A 322 25.02 15.71 -7.54
C GLY A 322 26.26 14.90 -7.21
N GLU A 323 26.42 14.51 -5.96
CA GLU A 323 27.51 13.70 -5.46
C GLU A 323 27.45 12.25 -5.99
N LEU A 324 26.26 11.69 -6.04
CA LEU A 324 26.04 10.34 -6.57
C LEU A 324 26.34 10.25 -8.06
N GLU A 325 26.06 11.30 -8.85
CA GLU A 325 26.46 11.40 -10.25
C GLU A 325 27.99 11.41 -10.44
N LEU A 326 28.72 11.87 -9.43
CA LEU A 326 30.19 11.83 -9.38
C LEU A 326 30.73 10.55 -8.72
N ASP A 327 29.90 9.52 -8.53
CA ASP A 327 30.21 8.25 -7.87
C ASP A 327 30.66 8.38 -6.39
N ASN A 328 30.35 9.51 -5.74
CA ASN A 328 30.63 9.74 -4.32
C ASN A 328 29.48 9.23 -3.43
N GLN A 329 29.32 7.91 -3.35
CA GLN A 329 28.29 7.27 -2.54
C GLN A 329 28.58 7.35 -1.03
N GLN A 330 29.84 7.53 -0.63
CA GLN A 330 30.26 7.55 0.77
C GLN A 330 29.53 8.63 1.56
N ILE A 331 29.27 9.79 0.96
CA ILE A 331 28.57 10.89 1.62
C ILE A 331 27.17 10.48 2.11
N VAL A 332 26.47 9.64 1.36
CA VAL A 332 25.14 9.13 1.74
C VAL A 332 25.24 8.04 2.80
N LEU A 333 26.26 7.18 2.70
CA LEU A 333 26.53 6.16 3.74
C LEU A 333 26.83 6.80 5.08
N ASP A 334 27.63 7.89 5.09
CA ASP A 334 27.94 8.66 6.29
C ASP A 334 26.68 9.30 6.91
N GLU A 335 25.73 9.77 6.07
CA GLU A 335 24.45 10.31 6.56
C GLU A 335 23.52 9.19 7.10
N LEU A 336 23.52 8.02 6.47
CA LEU A 336 22.76 6.87 6.98
C LEU A 336 23.29 6.44 8.37
N GLU A 337 24.59 6.39 8.58
CA GLU A 337 25.18 6.05 9.88
C GLU A 337 24.75 7.02 11.00
N LYS A 338 24.55 8.30 10.68
CA LYS A 338 24.19 9.33 11.68
C LYS A 338 22.76 9.18 12.22
N ASP A 339 21.78 8.92 11.36
CA ASP A 339 20.37 9.05 11.79
C ASP A 339 19.39 7.99 11.25
N PHE A 340 19.83 7.06 10.41
CA PHE A 340 18.97 6.06 9.81
C PHE A 340 18.16 5.25 10.84
N ILE A 341 18.85 4.67 11.81
CA ILE A 341 18.18 3.85 12.85
C ILE A 341 17.31 4.71 13.76
N GLN A 342 17.87 5.82 14.26
CA GLN A 342 17.23 6.60 15.34
C GLN A 342 16.06 7.47 14.86
N LYS A 343 16.08 7.90 13.59
CA LYS A 343 15.04 8.78 13.04
C LYS A 343 14.21 8.10 11.97
N PHE A 344 14.86 7.47 10.96
CA PHE A 344 14.14 6.93 9.82
C PHE A 344 13.46 5.59 10.11
N VAL A 345 14.21 4.63 10.70
CA VAL A 345 13.69 3.32 11.07
C VAL A 345 12.72 3.44 12.25
N ALA A 346 13.04 4.24 13.26
CA ALA A 346 12.16 4.47 14.41
C ALA A 346 10.77 4.98 13.98
N PHE A 347 10.73 5.93 13.05
CA PHE A 347 9.46 6.42 12.49
C PHE A 347 8.71 5.33 11.68
N SER A 348 9.42 4.49 10.91
CA SER A 348 8.81 3.35 10.21
C SER A 348 8.26 2.31 11.18
N TYR A 349 8.93 2.15 12.33
CA TYR A 349 8.55 1.18 13.34
C TYR A 349 7.18 1.49 13.96
N GLU A 350 6.78 2.74 14.08
CA GLU A 350 5.43 3.09 14.53
C GLU A 350 4.34 2.54 13.60
N ASP A 351 4.53 2.64 12.28
CA ASP A 351 3.60 2.08 11.30
C ASP A 351 3.63 0.53 11.34
N ILE A 352 4.82 -0.07 11.54
CA ILE A 352 4.98 -1.52 11.75
C ILE A 352 4.26 -1.97 13.02
N CYS A 353 4.35 -1.22 14.13
CA CYS A 353 3.63 -1.53 15.39
C CYS A 353 2.10 -1.49 15.20
N LYS A 354 1.58 -0.57 14.36
CA LYS A 354 0.16 -0.56 13.98
C LYS A 354 -0.25 -1.83 13.25
N ASP A 355 0.59 -2.31 12.30
CA ASP A 355 0.37 -3.56 11.57
C ASP A 355 0.44 -4.78 12.51
N ILE A 356 1.42 -4.80 13.43
CA ILE A 356 1.56 -5.86 14.45
C ILE A 356 0.31 -5.92 15.34
N PHE A 357 -0.14 -4.77 15.87
CA PHE A 357 -1.35 -4.72 16.70
C PHE A 357 -2.59 -5.19 15.94
N ALA A 358 -2.75 -4.74 14.68
CA ALA A 358 -3.83 -5.20 13.82
C ALA A 358 -3.78 -6.72 13.58
N SER A 359 -2.59 -7.29 13.40
CA SER A 359 -2.37 -8.73 13.24
C SER A 359 -2.70 -9.50 14.53
N LEU A 360 -2.27 -9.04 15.68
CA LEU A 360 -2.59 -9.63 16.99
C LEU A 360 -4.10 -9.67 17.23
N CYS A 361 -4.82 -8.59 16.88
CA CYS A 361 -6.29 -8.55 16.97
C CYS A 361 -6.95 -9.54 16.00
N ARG A 362 -6.52 -9.59 14.73
CA ARG A 362 -7.06 -10.53 13.73
C ARG A 362 -6.87 -12.00 14.13
N ASN A 363 -5.71 -12.31 14.71
CA ASN A 363 -5.37 -13.65 15.16
C ASN A 363 -5.96 -13.99 16.55
N LYS A 364 -6.76 -13.07 17.13
CA LYS A 364 -7.39 -13.21 18.46
C LYS A 364 -6.40 -13.41 19.60
N ALA A 365 -5.15 -12.97 19.43
CA ALA A 365 -4.16 -12.93 20.53
C ALA A 365 -4.48 -11.80 21.51
N VAL A 366 -5.18 -10.75 21.05
CA VAL A 366 -5.74 -9.69 21.87
C VAL A 366 -7.26 -9.68 21.68
N ASP A 367 -8.00 -9.67 22.78
CA ASP A 367 -9.46 -9.59 22.77
C ASP A 367 -9.93 -8.14 22.52
N PHE A 368 -9.65 -7.63 21.33
CA PHE A 368 -9.93 -6.26 20.89
C PHE A 368 -10.35 -6.27 19.41
N VAL A 369 -11.46 -5.61 19.08
CA VAL A 369 -11.95 -5.51 17.69
C VAL A 369 -11.82 -4.05 17.24
N PRO A 370 -10.69 -3.66 16.62
CA PRO A 370 -10.45 -2.28 16.28
C PRO A 370 -11.40 -1.81 15.18
N SER A 371 -12.20 -0.79 15.45
CA SER A 371 -12.96 -0.04 14.45
C SER A 371 -12.07 0.95 13.70
N ARG A 372 -10.98 1.38 14.34
CA ARG A 372 -9.97 2.29 13.79
C ARG A 372 -8.63 2.09 14.50
N ILE A 373 -7.55 2.12 13.72
CA ILE A 373 -6.16 2.13 14.21
C ILE A 373 -5.45 3.33 13.58
N GLY A 374 -4.64 4.03 14.34
CA GLY A 374 -3.85 5.17 13.89
C GLY A 374 -2.96 5.71 15.00
N SER A 375 -2.68 7.01 14.98
CA SER A 375 -1.96 7.72 16.02
C SER A 375 -2.85 8.81 16.61
N TYR A 376 -2.45 9.37 17.72
CA TYR A 376 -3.11 10.52 18.33
C TYR A 376 -2.13 11.67 18.52
N TRP A 377 -2.56 12.87 18.17
CA TRP A 377 -1.92 14.14 18.51
C TRP A 377 -2.98 15.21 18.70
N PRO A 378 -2.81 16.12 19.67
CA PRO A 378 -3.77 17.17 19.94
C PRO A 378 -3.75 18.27 18.86
N GLY A 379 -4.83 19.04 18.78
CA GLY A 379 -4.92 20.18 17.88
C GLY A 379 -4.33 21.49 18.45
N GLY A 380 -3.92 21.51 19.71
CA GLY A 380 -3.44 22.69 20.42
C GLY A 380 -1.96 22.99 20.21
N ILE A 381 -1.58 24.28 20.39
CA ILE A 381 -0.19 24.74 20.15
C ILE A 381 0.76 24.31 21.30
N ASN A 382 0.24 23.97 22.48
CA ASN A 382 1.03 23.70 23.70
C ASN A 382 0.75 22.33 24.32
N ASP A 383 0.25 21.37 23.55
CA ASP A 383 -0.03 20.02 24.04
C ASP A 383 0.86 19.04 23.28
N ASP A 384 1.91 18.55 23.91
CA ASP A 384 2.89 17.59 23.38
C ASP A 384 2.44 16.13 23.57
N THR A 385 1.13 15.90 23.76
CA THR A 385 0.57 14.57 23.99
C THR A 385 0.43 13.81 22.69
N GLU A 386 1.50 13.18 22.23
CA GLU A 386 1.48 12.26 21.09
C GLU A 386 1.43 10.81 21.59
N ILE A 387 0.60 9.97 20.92
CA ILE A 387 0.52 8.53 21.15
C ILE A 387 0.74 7.84 19.81
N ASP A 388 1.76 7.00 19.73
CA ASP A 388 2.26 6.40 18.47
C ASP A 388 1.24 5.44 17.86
N VAL A 389 0.61 4.59 18.67
CA VAL A 389 -0.42 3.65 18.26
C VAL A 389 -1.66 3.84 19.10
N MET A 390 -2.75 4.21 18.46
CA MET A 390 -4.04 4.30 19.13
C MET A 390 -5.11 3.55 18.35
N ALA A 391 -5.92 2.74 19.05
CA ALA A 391 -7.04 2.04 18.45
C ALA A 391 -8.30 2.17 19.30
N VAL A 392 -9.47 2.00 18.66
CA VAL A 392 -10.78 2.15 19.32
C VAL A 392 -11.62 0.91 19.04
N ASP A 393 -12.13 0.30 20.11
CA ASP A 393 -13.16 -0.73 20.09
C ASP A 393 -14.47 -0.15 20.67
N HIS A 394 -15.38 0.20 19.77
CA HIS A 394 -16.67 0.77 20.18
C HIS A 394 -17.61 -0.27 20.81
N GLN A 395 -17.46 -1.55 20.47
CA GLN A 395 -18.33 -2.60 21.02
C GLN A 395 -18.01 -2.86 22.49
N LYS A 396 -16.71 -2.92 22.83
CA LYS A 396 -16.24 -3.16 24.18
C LYS A 396 -16.06 -1.88 25.00
N LYS A 397 -16.27 -0.71 24.39
CA LYS A 397 -15.94 0.60 24.99
C LYS A 397 -14.51 0.63 25.52
N GLN A 398 -13.56 0.28 24.66
CA GLN A 398 -12.16 0.21 25.00
C GLN A 398 -11.31 1.00 24.01
N VAL A 399 -10.28 1.65 24.50
CA VAL A 399 -9.23 2.28 23.67
C VAL A 399 -7.89 1.62 23.97
N PHE A 400 -7.12 1.39 22.94
CA PHE A 400 -5.73 0.99 23.03
C PHE A 400 -4.85 2.23 22.89
N ALA A 401 -3.89 2.42 23.78
CA ALA A 401 -2.87 3.46 23.72
C ALA A 401 -1.50 2.80 23.78
N GLY A 402 -0.68 2.96 22.74
CA GLY A 402 0.60 2.30 22.60
C GLY A 402 1.76 3.26 22.35
N GLU A 403 2.91 2.96 22.95
CA GLU A 403 4.18 3.67 22.76
C GLU A 403 5.20 2.72 22.12
N CYS A 404 5.94 3.20 21.11
CA CYS A 404 6.89 2.41 20.32
C CYS A 404 8.33 2.80 20.64
N LYS A 405 9.19 1.82 20.95
CA LYS A 405 10.61 2.07 21.24
C LYS A 405 11.52 1.17 20.39
N TYR A 406 12.15 1.76 19.39
CA TYR A 406 13.13 1.10 18.52
C TYR A 406 14.56 1.48 18.92
N HIS A 407 15.05 0.90 20.01
CA HIS A 407 16.42 1.09 20.50
C HIS A 407 16.97 -0.20 21.12
N ASN A 408 18.30 -0.25 21.37
CA ASN A 408 18.99 -1.43 21.83
C ASN A 408 18.91 -1.64 23.37
N LYS A 409 18.14 -0.85 24.10
CA LYS A 409 17.97 -0.98 25.55
C LYS A 409 16.58 -1.51 25.87
N PRO A 410 16.42 -2.40 26.88
CA PRO A 410 15.11 -2.83 27.33
C PRO A 410 14.24 -1.65 27.80
N VAL A 411 12.95 -1.69 27.49
CA VAL A 411 11.99 -0.66 27.87
C VAL A 411 11.65 -0.74 29.36
N GLY A 412 11.77 0.36 30.06
CA GLY A 412 11.51 0.45 31.50
C GLY A 412 10.10 0.95 31.84
N ALA A 413 9.72 0.79 33.13
CA ALA A 413 8.41 1.20 33.63
C ALA A 413 8.14 2.72 33.50
N THR A 414 9.17 3.55 33.37
CA THR A 414 9.03 4.99 33.16
C THR A 414 8.21 5.29 31.87
N VAL A 415 8.46 4.55 30.79
CA VAL A 415 7.73 4.71 29.52
C VAL A 415 6.24 4.43 29.69
N TYR A 416 5.88 3.41 30.50
CA TYR A 416 4.47 3.15 30.84
C TYR A 416 3.84 4.32 31.60
N TYR A 417 4.52 4.84 32.62
CA TYR A 417 3.96 5.98 33.40
C TYR A 417 3.83 7.25 32.56
N GLU A 418 4.77 7.53 31.67
CA GLU A 418 4.68 8.64 30.74
C GLU A 418 3.47 8.49 29.81
N LEU A 419 3.24 7.28 29.24
CA LEU A 419 2.09 7.00 28.40
C LEU A 419 0.77 7.13 29.17
N GLU A 420 0.72 6.57 30.39
CA GLU A 420 -0.45 6.66 31.27
C GLU A 420 -0.79 8.15 31.59
N GLU A 421 0.26 8.94 31.87
CA GLU A 421 0.12 10.37 32.13
C GLU A 421 -0.38 11.15 30.89
N LYS A 422 0.17 10.87 29.70
CA LYS A 422 -0.31 11.42 28.43
C LYS A 422 -1.81 11.19 28.26
N VAL A 423 -2.27 9.94 28.44
CA VAL A 423 -3.70 9.60 28.29
C VAL A 423 -4.55 10.29 29.34
N LYS A 424 -4.13 10.33 30.62
CA LYS A 424 -4.86 10.97 31.71
C LYS A 424 -4.95 12.49 31.55
N LYS A 425 -3.92 13.15 31.07
CA LYS A 425 -3.89 14.62 30.89
C LYS A 425 -4.70 15.07 29.69
N SER A 426 -4.86 14.27 28.65
CA SER A 426 -5.58 14.66 27.44
C SER A 426 -7.07 14.88 27.69
N ALA A 427 -7.52 16.13 27.70
CA ALA A 427 -8.92 16.50 27.80
C ALA A 427 -9.70 16.04 26.57
N GLU A 428 -9.06 16.03 25.40
CA GLU A 428 -9.65 15.58 24.14
C GLU A 428 -9.99 14.08 24.18
N LEU A 429 -9.08 13.22 24.67
CA LEU A 429 -9.32 11.78 24.79
C LEU A 429 -10.47 11.48 25.77
N ARG A 430 -10.52 12.17 26.91
CA ARG A 430 -11.62 12.00 27.88
C ARG A 430 -12.97 12.40 27.29
N THR A 431 -12.98 13.45 26.47
CA THR A 431 -14.21 13.92 25.80
C THR A 431 -14.63 13.04 24.64
N ALA A 432 -13.66 12.51 23.89
CA ALA A 432 -13.93 11.64 22.74
C ALA A 432 -14.42 10.25 23.16
N PHE A 433 -13.90 9.72 24.29
CA PHE A 433 -14.14 8.35 24.77
C PHE A 433 -14.57 8.30 26.25
N PRO A 434 -15.71 8.93 26.61
CA PRO A 434 -16.17 8.95 27.99
C PRO A 434 -16.52 7.54 28.49
N GLY A 435 -15.90 7.12 29.61
CA GLY A 435 -16.17 5.82 30.23
C GLY A 435 -15.57 4.60 29.49
N TYR A 436 -14.70 4.82 28.50
CA TYR A 436 -13.94 3.74 27.87
C TYR A 436 -12.81 3.28 28.79
N LYS A 437 -12.57 1.96 28.83
CA LYS A 437 -11.38 1.39 29.47
C LYS A 437 -10.16 1.60 28.58
N VAL A 438 -9.00 1.85 29.19
CA VAL A 438 -7.74 2.00 28.46
C VAL A 438 -6.93 0.73 28.57
N LEU A 439 -6.49 0.20 27.43
CA LEU A 439 -5.52 -0.86 27.31
C LEU A 439 -4.21 -0.23 26.88
N TYR A 440 -3.18 -0.30 27.72
CA TYR A 440 -1.87 0.27 27.44
C TYR A 440 -0.98 -0.76 26.76
N GLY A 441 -0.27 -0.37 25.70
CA GLY A 441 0.66 -1.22 24.97
C GLY A 441 2.06 -0.62 24.91
N LEU A 442 3.08 -1.43 25.15
CA LEU A 442 4.46 -1.03 24.92
C LEU A 442 5.09 -1.96 23.89
N PHE A 443 5.60 -1.37 22.80
CA PHE A 443 6.29 -2.09 21.75
C PHE A 443 7.80 -1.92 21.89
N SER A 444 8.54 -3.02 21.92
CA SER A 444 10.00 -3.01 22.06
C SER A 444 10.66 -4.05 21.16
N LYS A 445 11.72 -3.67 20.43
CA LYS A 445 12.58 -4.65 19.77
C LYS A 445 13.54 -5.38 20.71
N SER A 446 13.86 -4.77 21.86
CA SER A 446 14.92 -5.26 22.77
C SER A 446 14.36 -5.75 24.13
N GLY A 447 13.03 -5.97 24.19
CA GLY A 447 12.36 -6.45 25.38
C GLY A 447 12.21 -5.40 26.47
N PHE A 448 12.00 -5.86 27.70
CA PHE A 448 11.59 -5.04 28.83
C PHE A 448 12.47 -5.29 30.07
N THR A 449 12.61 -4.27 30.92
CA THR A 449 13.28 -4.44 32.18
C THR A 449 12.45 -5.32 33.12
N GLN A 450 13.11 -6.02 34.09
CA GLN A 450 12.41 -6.85 35.07
C GLN A 450 11.33 -6.07 35.82
N ARG A 451 11.59 -4.82 36.18
CA ARG A 451 10.62 -3.94 36.83
C ARG A 451 9.36 -3.71 35.95
N MET A 452 9.51 -3.62 34.62
CA MET A 452 8.37 -3.47 33.73
C MET A 452 7.57 -4.77 33.62
N LEU A 453 8.26 -5.91 33.54
CA LEU A 453 7.62 -7.23 33.53
C LEU A 453 6.82 -7.45 34.82
N ASP A 454 7.40 -7.13 36.00
CA ASP A 454 6.73 -7.23 37.29
C ASP A 454 5.51 -6.28 37.38
N GLN A 455 5.60 -5.09 36.78
CA GLN A 455 4.52 -4.12 36.74
C GLN A 455 3.33 -4.60 35.87
N ALA A 456 3.57 -5.33 34.81
CA ALA A 456 2.54 -5.88 33.95
C ALA A 456 1.92 -7.18 34.45
N LYS A 457 2.64 -7.89 35.34
CA LYS A 457 2.21 -9.20 35.84
C LYS A 457 0.87 -9.11 36.58
N GLY A 458 -0.12 -9.90 36.10
CA GLY A 458 -1.47 -9.95 36.70
C GLY A 458 -2.33 -8.73 36.39
N ARG A 459 -1.97 -7.91 35.41
CA ARG A 459 -2.76 -6.77 34.92
C ARG A 459 -3.30 -7.05 33.54
N ASP A 460 -4.61 -6.87 33.37
CA ASP A 460 -5.32 -7.08 32.09
C ASP A 460 -5.29 -5.83 31.20
N ASP A 461 -4.80 -4.70 31.74
CA ASP A 461 -4.80 -3.40 31.06
C ASP A 461 -3.41 -2.99 30.53
N ILE A 462 -2.41 -3.89 30.60
CA ILE A 462 -1.06 -3.68 30.06
C ILE A 462 -0.69 -4.82 29.11
N LEU A 463 -0.31 -4.48 27.88
CA LEU A 463 0.27 -5.40 26.90
C LEU A 463 1.74 -5.05 26.68
N LEU A 464 2.62 -6.03 26.90
CA LEU A 464 4.03 -5.94 26.53
C LEU A 464 4.25 -6.71 25.23
N ILE A 465 4.64 -6.02 24.20
CA ILE A 465 4.81 -6.58 22.85
C ILE A 465 6.30 -6.50 22.51
N GLN A 466 6.94 -7.66 22.49
CA GLN A 466 8.33 -7.77 22.05
C GLN A 466 8.36 -8.29 20.63
N GLU A 467 9.03 -7.53 19.73
CA GLU A 467 9.01 -7.83 18.31
C GLU A 467 7.56 -7.88 17.79
N ASP A 468 7.01 -9.07 17.47
CA ASP A 468 5.66 -9.26 16.96
C ASP A 468 4.75 -10.09 17.87
N HIS A 469 5.18 -10.39 19.10
CA HIS A 469 4.45 -11.26 20.03
C HIS A 469 4.26 -10.63 21.43
N ILE A 470 3.23 -11.07 22.14
CA ILE A 470 2.89 -10.66 23.50
C ILE A 470 3.68 -11.51 24.49
N LEU A 471 4.25 -10.87 25.54
CA LEU A 471 4.97 -11.55 26.65
C LEU A 471 4.01 -12.01 27.75
#